data_73ccf19bbd6317f3c7a1bff4f66170f2
#
_entry.id   73ccf19bbd6317f3c7a1bff4f66170f2
#
_cell.length_a   1.000
_cell.length_b   1.000
_cell.length_c   1.000
_cell.angle_alpha   90.00
_cell.angle_beta   90.00
_cell.angle_gamma   90.00
#
_symmetry.space_group_name_H-M   'P 1'
#
loop_
_entity.id
_entity.type
_entity.pdbx_description
1 polymer ?
#
loop_
_entity_poly.entity_id
_entity_poly.type
_entity_poly.pdbx_seq_one_letter_code
_entity_poly.pdbx_strand_id
1 'polypeptide(L)'
;MFQREFAMRLVAKPCESLYCRLTVNTRLLSRVSHLLKVGKNNFKPPPKVESSVVRIEPRHPPVQVNFTEWDGLVRLCFSRKNKTLGAIFKQNACLDLLEKNYRTFLQLEASGALQSSSSSAAGGGSADMDIESSFPVKRLGISDLANRSRFKDYVLEVLKDGNFSDRRSSKLAQEDFLELLARFNAAGIHFK
;
A
#
# COMPACT_ATOMS: atom_id res chain seq x y z
N MET A 1 -24.43 -7.81 5.44
CA MET A 1 -24.43 -7.71 6.91
C MET A 1 -23.24 -8.46 7.47
N PHE A 2 -22.56 -7.91 8.49
CA PHE A 2 -21.35 -8.47 9.11
C PHE A 2 -21.44 -8.44 10.62
N GLN A 3 -20.59 -9.21 11.30
CA GLN A 3 -20.37 -9.02 12.75
C GLN A 3 -19.96 -7.58 13.04
N ARG A 4 -20.46 -7.00 14.13
CA ARG A 4 -20.26 -5.60 14.45
C ARG A 4 -18.78 -5.17 14.46
N GLU A 5 -17.92 -5.97 15.07
CA GLU A 5 -16.48 -5.66 15.14
C GLU A 5 -15.85 -5.60 13.72
N PHE A 6 -16.16 -6.57 12.87
CA PHE A 6 -15.69 -6.60 11.50
C PHE A 6 -16.22 -5.39 10.70
N ALA A 7 -17.51 -5.07 10.84
CA ALA A 7 -18.12 -3.90 10.21
C ALA A 7 -17.43 -2.59 10.64
N MET A 8 -17.09 -2.46 11.92
CA MET A 8 -16.40 -1.27 12.43
C MET A 8 -14.97 -1.17 11.91
N ARG A 9 -14.27 -2.30 11.68
CA ARG A 9 -12.97 -2.28 11.01
C ARG A 9 -13.06 -1.79 9.56
N LEU A 10 -14.10 -2.17 8.82
CA LEU A 10 -14.31 -1.71 7.43
C LEU A 10 -14.50 -0.20 7.33
N VAL A 11 -15.20 0.41 8.29
CA VAL A 11 -15.52 1.84 8.28
C VAL A 11 -14.57 2.72 9.08
N ALA A 12 -13.59 2.13 9.77
CA ALA A 12 -12.62 2.84 10.60
C ALA A 12 -11.90 3.95 9.83
N LYS A 13 -11.60 5.05 10.52
CA LYS A 13 -10.84 6.18 9.96
C LYS A 13 -9.37 6.14 10.40
N PRO A 14 -8.46 6.81 9.70
CA PRO A 14 -7.11 7.02 10.20
C PRO A 14 -7.11 7.52 11.65
N CYS A 15 -6.13 7.09 12.44
CA CYS A 15 -6.00 7.36 13.89
C CYS A 15 -6.94 6.54 14.79
N GLU A 16 -7.95 5.85 14.29
CA GLU A 16 -8.79 4.98 15.10
C GLU A 16 -8.10 3.64 15.43
N SER A 17 -8.42 3.07 16.59
CA SER A 17 -7.84 1.80 17.06
C SER A 17 -8.14 0.62 16.12
N LEU A 18 -9.30 0.63 15.46
CA LEU A 18 -9.76 -0.41 14.53
C LEU A 18 -9.21 -0.23 13.12
N TYR A 19 -8.57 0.91 12.82
CA TYR A 19 -7.95 1.16 11.51
C TYR A 19 -6.84 0.14 11.22
N CYS A 20 -6.93 -0.54 10.09
CA CYS A 20 -6.05 -1.66 9.76
C CYS A 20 -5.95 -1.90 8.24
N ARG A 21 -5.13 -2.86 7.83
CA ARG A 21 -4.94 -3.25 6.42
C ARG A 21 -6.27 -3.52 5.70
N LEU A 22 -7.22 -4.21 6.35
CA LEU A 22 -8.54 -4.46 5.77
C LEU A 22 -9.24 -3.17 5.36
N THR A 23 -9.23 -2.16 6.23
CA THR A 23 -9.82 -0.85 5.96
C THR A 23 -9.21 -0.20 4.72
N VAL A 24 -7.88 -0.16 4.67
CA VAL A 24 -7.12 0.50 3.60
C VAL A 24 -7.34 -0.19 2.26
N ASN A 25 -7.27 -1.53 2.23
CA ASN A 25 -7.48 -2.31 1.01
C ASN A 25 -8.94 -2.20 0.49
N THR A 26 -9.92 -2.28 1.38
CA THR A 26 -11.32 -2.16 0.97
C THR A 26 -11.63 -0.77 0.42
N ARG A 27 -11.13 0.27 1.08
CA ARG A 27 -11.36 1.66 0.66
C ARG A 27 -10.66 2.05 -0.63
N LEU A 28 -9.59 1.36 -1.02
CA LEU A 28 -8.96 1.56 -2.32
C LEU A 28 -9.99 1.29 -3.43
N LEU A 29 -10.70 0.19 -3.32
CA LEU A 29 -11.59 -0.32 -4.35
C LEU A 29 -13.06 0.14 -4.19
N SER A 30 -13.45 0.62 -3.01
CA SER A 30 -14.85 0.92 -2.70
C SER A 30 -15.02 2.07 -1.71
N ARG A 31 -16.21 2.65 -1.73
CA ARG A 31 -16.73 3.52 -0.65
C ARG A 31 -17.46 2.64 0.35
N VAL A 32 -17.14 2.81 1.64
CA VAL A 32 -17.70 2.00 2.72
C VAL A 32 -18.40 2.90 3.72
N SER A 33 -19.67 2.62 3.98
CA SER A 33 -20.49 3.37 4.96
C SER A 33 -21.25 2.42 5.89
N HIS A 34 -21.26 2.74 7.18
CA HIS A 34 -22.08 2.05 8.16
C HIS A 34 -23.53 2.56 8.05
N LEU A 35 -24.49 1.64 7.90
CA LEU A 35 -25.89 1.99 7.78
C LEU A 35 -26.63 1.89 9.12
N LEU A 36 -26.62 0.70 9.71
CA LEU A 36 -27.34 0.45 10.96
C LEU A 36 -26.72 -0.70 11.77
N LYS A 37 -26.97 -0.67 13.06
CA LYS A 37 -26.66 -1.75 14.00
C LYS A 37 -27.90 -2.66 14.14
N VAL A 38 -27.68 -3.97 14.14
CA VAL A 38 -28.71 -4.99 14.34
C VAL A 38 -28.43 -5.75 15.62
N GLY A 39 -29.32 -5.63 16.60
CA GLY A 39 -29.22 -6.33 17.87
C GLY A 39 -29.39 -7.84 17.70
N LYS A 40 -28.73 -8.63 18.54
CA LYS A 40 -28.80 -10.09 18.51
C LYS A 40 -30.21 -10.66 18.70
N ASN A 41 -31.10 -9.94 19.34
CA ASN A 41 -32.49 -10.35 19.60
C ASN A 41 -33.37 -10.35 18.34
N ASN A 42 -32.90 -9.75 17.24
CA ASN A 42 -33.59 -9.74 15.95
C ASN A 42 -33.37 -11.01 15.12
N PHE A 43 -32.70 -12.01 15.69
CA PHE A 43 -32.38 -13.27 15.01
C PHE A 43 -32.95 -14.47 15.79
N LYS A 44 -33.36 -15.51 15.06
CA LYS A 44 -33.79 -16.80 15.63
C LYS A 44 -33.01 -17.94 14.93
N PRO A 45 -32.13 -18.66 15.62
CA PRO A 45 -31.68 -18.44 17.00
C PRO A 45 -30.81 -17.18 17.12
N PRO A 46 -30.71 -16.55 18.33
CA PRO A 46 -29.90 -15.35 18.52
C PRO A 46 -28.41 -15.67 18.41
N PRO A 47 -27.63 -14.85 17.65
CA PRO A 47 -26.19 -15.03 17.53
C PRO A 47 -25.45 -14.59 18.83
N LYS A 48 -24.21 -15.06 19.00
CA LYS A 48 -23.37 -14.70 20.16
C LYS A 48 -22.99 -13.23 20.18
N VAL A 49 -22.89 -12.59 19.01
CA VAL A 49 -22.41 -11.20 18.81
C VAL A 49 -23.43 -10.37 18.04
N GLU A 50 -23.39 -9.06 18.25
CA GLU A 50 -24.20 -8.11 17.48
C GLU A 50 -23.77 -8.06 16.00
N SER A 51 -24.69 -7.66 15.14
CA SER A 51 -24.45 -7.47 13.72
C SER A 51 -24.56 -5.99 13.31
N SER A 52 -23.98 -5.66 12.17
CA SER A 52 -24.13 -4.34 11.55
C SER A 52 -24.29 -4.47 10.04
N VAL A 53 -25.07 -3.57 9.47
CA VAL A 53 -25.20 -3.44 8.02
C VAL A 53 -24.25 -2.37 7.53
N VAL A 54 -23.45 -2.74 6.54
CA VAL A 54 -22.49 -1.84 5.87
C VAL A 54 -22.83 -1.82 4.39
N ARG A 55 -22.79 -0.64 3.79
CA ARG A 55 -22.88 -0.46 2.34
C ARG A 55 -21.46 -0.37 1.79
N ILE A 56 -21.18 -1.17 0.77
CA ILE A 56 -19.91 -1.20 0.05
C ILE A 56 -20.22 -0.91 -1.40
N GLU A 57 -19.75 0.21 -1.92
CA GLU A 57 -20.00 0.67 -3.29
C GLU A 57 -18.67 0.71 -4.03
N PRO A 58 -18.48 -0.06 -5.12
CA PRO A 58 -17.28 0.01 -5.93
C PRO A 58 -17.01 1.44 -6.40
N ARG A 59 -15.75 1.83 -6.48
CA ARG A 59 -15.35 3.13 -7.04
C ARG A 59 -15.40 3.09 -8.56
N HIS A 60 -15.97 4.11 -9.16
CA HIS A 60 -15.96 4.37 -10.59
C HIS A 60 -15.46 5.80 -10.84
N PRO A 61 -14.43 6.01 -11.68
CA PRO A 61 -13.59 5.00 -12.30
C PRO A 61 -12.76 4.22 -11.26
N PRO A 62 -12.35 2.97 -11.55
CA PRO A 62 -11.48 2.20 -10.67
C PRO A 62 -10.11 2.88 -10.54
N VAL A 63 -9.50 2.76 -9.38
CA VAL A 63 -8.15 3.28 -9.15
C VAL A 63 -7.16 2.42 -9.94
N GLN A 64 -6.38 3.05 -10.82
CA GLN A 64 -5.37 2.38 -11.63
C GLN A 64 -4.09 2.15 -10.82
N VAL A 65 -4.08 1.10 -10.01
CA VAL A 65 -2.94 0.70 -9.19
C VAL A 65 -2.77 -0.82 -9.27
N ASN A 66 -1.55 -1.28 -9.39
CA ASN A 66 -1.27 -2.70 -9.29
C ASN A 66 -1.57 -3.17 -7.85
N PHE A 67 -2.65 -3.94 -7.70
CA PHE A 67 -3.14 -4.38 -6.39
C PHE A 67 -2.11 -5.25 -5.64
N THR A 68 -1.28 -6.01 -6.34
CA THR A 68 -0.23 -6.83 -5.73
C THR A 68 0.84 -5.96 -5.07
N GLU A 69 1.28 -4.91 -5.75
CA GLU A 69 2.22 -3.90 -5.21
C GLU A 69 1.63 -3.17 -4.01
N TRP A 70 0.38 -2.74 -4.17
CA TRP A 70 -0.36 -2.07 -3.10
C TRP A 70 -0.48 -2.94 -1.85
N ASP A 71 -0.98 -4.18 -1.99
CA ASP A 71 -1.16 -5.07 -0.84
C ASP A 71 0.18 -5.43 -0.19
N GLY A 72 1.25 -5.59 -0.98
CA GLY A 72 2.61 -5.80 -0.47
C GLY A 72 3.09 -4.65 0.39
N LEU A 73 2.98 -3.40 -0.09
CA LEU A 73 3.31 -2.20 0.68
C LEU A 73 2.48 -2.10 1.97
N VAL A 74 1.16 -2.18 1.84
CA VAL A 74 0.24 -2.05 2.98
C VAL A 74 0.48 -3.14 4.02
N ARG A 75 0.76 -4.38 3.60
CA ARG A 75 1.12 -5.49 4.48
C ARG A 75 2.38 -5.19 5.30
N LEU A 76 3.43 -4.66 4.67
CA LEU A 76 4.65 -4.26 5.37
C LEU A 76 4.37 -3.12 6.36
N CYS A 77 3.67 -2.07 5.93
CA CYS A 77 3.33 -0.93 6.77
C CYS A 77 2.52 -1.32 8.02
N PHE A 78 1.58 -2.25 7.89
CA PHE A 78 0.75 -2.73 9.02
C PHE A 78 1.34 -3.91 9.78
N SER A 79 2.53 -4.39 9.44
CA SER A 79 3.23 -5.41 10.26
C SER A 79 3.42 -4.94 11.70
N ARG A 80 3.67 -3.63 11.88
CA ARG A 80 3.77 -2.96 13.19
C ARG A 80 3.11 -1.58 13.14
N LYS A 81 1.78 -1.53 13.04
CA LYS A 81 0.99 -0.30 12.80
C LYS A 81 1.29 0.90 13.71
N ASN A 82 1.80 0.65 14.92
CA ASN A 82 2.09 1.69 15.92
C ASN A 82 3.56 2.17 15.90
N LYS A 83 4.43 1.54 15.11
CA LYS A 83 5.80 2.02 14.89
C LYS A 83 5.84 2.99 13.72
N THR A 84 6.89 3.82 13.68
CA THR A 84 7.15 4.71 12.54
C THR A 84 7.52 3.90 11.30
N LEU A 85 7.24 4.42 10.11
CA LEU A 85 7.62 3.76 8.87
C LEU A 85 9.13 3.58 8.78
N GLY A 86 9.92 4.58 9.17
CA GLY A 86 11.38 4.44 9.24
C GLY A 86 11.83 3.27 10.12
N ALA A 87 11.13 3.00 11.23
CA ALA A 87 11.45 1.83 12.09
C ALA A 87 11.02 0.50 11.46
N ILE A 88 9.96 0.48 10.65
CA ILE A 88 9.48 -0.72 9.94
C ILE A 88 10.46 -1.07 8.81
N PHE A 89 10.80 -0.09 7.97
CA PHE A 89 11.68 -0.28 6.82
C PHE A 89 13.16 -0.48 7.19
N LYS A 90 13.57 -0.19 8.43
CA LYS A 90 14.91 -0.55 8.96
C LYS A 90 15.04 -2.03 9.34
N GLN A 91 13.94 -2.79 9.39
CA GLN A 91 14.01 -4.21 9.77
C GLN A 91 14.70 -5.05 8.70
N ASN A 92 15.57 -5.96 9.13
CA ASN A 92 16.33 -6.82 8.23
C ASN A 92 15.45 -7.62 7.29
N ALA A 93 14.38 -8.25 7.80
CA ALA A 93 13.45 -9.03 6.98
C ALA A 93 12.74 -8.18 5.89
N CYS A 94 12.45 -6.90 6.18
CA CYS A 94 11.89 -5.99 5.21
C CYS A 94 12.94 -5.63 4.15
N LEU A 95 14.15 -5.29 4.57
CA LEU A 95 15.25 -4.95 3.66
C LEU A 95 15.63 -6.11 2.74
N ASP A 96 15.68 -7.33 3.27
CA ASP A 96 15.98 -8.54 2.48
C ASP A 96 14.96 -8.77 1.37
N LEU A 97 13.67 -8.58 1.69
CA LEU A 97 12.59 -8.68 0.70
C LEU A 97 12.72 -7.61 -0.39
N LEU A 98 12.89 -6.37 0.01
CA LEU A 98 12.98 -5.23 -0.92
C LEU A 98 14.25 -5.30 -1.77
N GLU A 99 15.38 -5.70 -1.19
CA GLU A 99 16.64 -5.87 -1.92
C GLU A 99 16.52 -6.97 -2.99
N LYS A 100 15.90 -8.11 -2.64
CA LYS A 100 15.64 -9.19 -3.60
C LYS A 100 14.79 -8.70 -4.77
N ASN A 101 13.70 -8.00 -4.49
CA ASN A 101 12.82 -7.46 -5.51
C ASN A 101 13.54 -6.43 -6.38
N TYR A 102 14.33 -5.55 -5.76
CA TYR A 102 15.10 -4.53 -6.47
C TYR A 102 16.16 -5.13 -7.40
N ARG A 103 16.86 -6.18 -6.97
CA ARG A 103 17.80 -6.94 -7.82
C ARG A 103 17.09 -7.56 -9.03
N THR A 104 15.91 -8.15 -8.82
CA THR A 104 15.10 -8.72 -9.92
C THR A 104 14.67 -7.62 -10.89
N PHE A 105 14.25 -6.46 -10.38
CA PHE A 105 13.87 -5.31 -11.21
C PHE A 105 15.04 -4.85 -12.10
N LEU A 106 16.24 -4.64 -11.53
CA LEU A 106 17.42 -4.24 -12.28
C LEU A 106 17.84 -5.27 -13.34
N GLN A 107 17.69 -6.57 -13.05
CA GLN A 107 17.97 -7.63 -14.03
C GLN A 107 16.99 -7.60 -15.19
N LEU A 108 15.69 -7.36 -14.93
CA LEU A 108 14.67 -7.24 -15.97
C LEU A 108 14.88 -5.97 -16.82
N GLU A 109 15.27 -4.87 -16.18
CA GLU A 109 15.61 -3.62 -16.87
C GLU A 109 16.83 -3.81 -17.79
N ALA A 110 17.88 -4.45 -17.30
CA ALA A 110 19.10 -4.76 -18.07
C ALA A 110 18.85 -5.74 -19.24
N SER A 111 17.90 -6.66 -19.11
CA SER A 111 17.50 -7.60 -20.15
C SER A 111 16.56 -7.02 -21.21
N GLY A 112 16.11 -5.75 -21.05
CA GLY A 112 15.16 -5.10 -21.95
C GLY A 112 13.72 -5.64 -21.87
N ALA A 113 13.45 -6.57 -20.95
CA ALA A 113 12.14 -7.21 -20.81
C ALA A 113 11.01 -6.25 -20.37
N LEU A 114 11.36 -5.09 -19.80
CA LEU A 114 10.40 -4.06 -19.39
C LEU A 114 9.90 -3.20 -20.56
N GLN A 115 10.65 -3.12 -21.67
CA GLN A 115 10.26 -2.33 -22.84
C GLN A 115 9.23 -3.03 -23.73
N SER A 116 9.07 -4.35 -23.61
CA SER A 116 8.15 -5.14 -24.44
C SER A 116 6.70 -5.20 -23.90
N SER A 117 6.45 -4.77 -22.68
CA SER A 117 5.11 -4.82 -22.07
C SER A 117 4.25 -3.55 -22.27
N SER A 118 4.81 -2.49 -22.87
CA SER A 118 4.09 -1.23 -23.14
C SER A 118 3.42 -1.17 -24.53
N SER A 119 3.57 -2.19 -25.38
CA SER A 119 3.11 -2.14 -26.78
C SER A 119 1.81 -2.90 -27.10
N SER A 120 1.08 -3.42 -26.10
CA SER A 120 -0.14 -4.22 -26.36
C SER A 120 -1.40 -3.74 -25.63
N ALA A 121 -1.61 -2.41 -25.50
CA ALA A 121 -2.90 -1.84 -25.14
C ALA A 121 -3.16 -0.58 -25.96
N ALA A 122 -3.47 -0.77 -27.24
CA ALA A 122 -4.01 0.30 -28.09
C ALA A 122 -5.51 0.46 -27.78
N GLY A 123 -5.91 1.61 -27.31
CA GLY A 123 -7.32 2.01 -27.26
C GLY A 123 -7.69 2.85 -26.04
N GLY A 124 -7.72 4.19 -26.23
CA GLY A 124 -8.38 5.10 -25.29
C GLY A 124 -7.44 6.13 -24.68
N GLY A 125 -7.45 7.34 -25.30
CA GLY A 125 -6.66 8.47 -24.82
C GLY A 125 -7.03 8.87 -23.41
N SER A 126 -6.02 8.97 -22.57
CA SER A 126 -6.04 9.84 -21.41
C SER A 126 -4.59 10.17 -21.06
N ALA A 127 -4.37 11.42 -20.70
CA ALA A 127 -3.09 11.99 -20.37
C ALA A 127 -2.29 11.08 -19.43
N ASP A 128 -1.24 10.48 -19.96
CA ASP A 128 -0.14 9.94 -19.16
C ASP A 128 0.45 11.14 -18.41
N MET A 129 0.05 11.30 -17.15
CA MET A 129 0.81 12.12 -16.23
C MET A 129 2.12 11.39 -16.02
N ASP A 130 3.17 11.89 -16.67
CA ASP A 130 4.56 11.51 -16.46
C ASP A 130 4.95 11.77 -15.00
N ILE A 131 4.60 10.84 -14.12
CA ILE A 131 4.95 10.87 -12.69
C ILE A 131 6.44 10.54 -12.50
N GLU A 132 7.09 9.94 -13.51
CA GLU A 132 8.51 9.55 -13.44
C GLU A 132 9.49 10.73 -13.33
N SER A 133 9.13 11.93 -13.74
CA SER A 133 10.05 13.07 -13.76
C SER A 133 10.07 13.92 -12.47
N SER A 134 9.24 13.60 -11.47
CA SER A 134 9.01 14.48 -10.32
C SER A 134 9.77 14.09 -9.04
N PHE A 135 10.49 12.96 -9.01
CA PHE A 135 11.15 12.49 -7.78
C PHE A 135 12.68 12.45 -7.94
N PRO A 136 13.43 13.24 -7.16
CA PRO A 136 14.87 13.47 -7.35
C PRO A 136 15.78 12.35 -6.82
N VAL A 137 15.27 11.20 -6.42
CA VAL A 137 16.09 10.14 -5.84
C VAL A 137 16.83 9.36 -6.95
N LYS A 138 18.15 9.47 -6.98
CA LYS A 138 19.01 8.76 -7.93
C LYS A 138 18.99 7.26 -7.66
N ARG A 139 18.58 6.45 -8.64
CA ARG A 139 18.54 4.98 -8.55
C ARG A 139 19.93 4.39 -8.28
N LEU A 140 19.99 3.36 -7.44
CA LEU A 140 21.22 2.62 -7.14
C LEU A 140 21.54 1.62 -8.27
N GLY A 141 22.83 1.50 -8.61
CA GLY A 141 23.32 0.48 -9.54
C GLY A 141 23.50 -0.90 -8.87
N ILE A 142 23.65 -1.94 -9.68
CA ILE A 142 23.88 -3.32 -9.19
C ILE A 142 25.12 -3.41 -8.29
N SER A 143 26.18 -2.64 -8.60
CA SER A 143 27.40 -2.57 -7.79
C SER A 143 27.17 -2.03 -6.37
N ASP A 144 26.23 -1.13 -6.21
CA ASP A 144 25.92 -0.51 -4.91
C ASP A 144 25.17 -1.45 -3.98
N LEU A 145 24.48 -2.47 -4.54
CA LEU A 145 23.77 -3.51 -3.79
C LEU A 145 24.71 -4.52 -3.08
N ALA A 146 26.01 -4.51 -3.41
CA ALA A 146 27.00 -5.28 -2.65
C ALA A 146 27.11 -4.79 -1.20
N ASN A 147 26.74 -3.55 -0.93
CA ASN A 147 26.74 -2.96 0.40
C ASN A 147 25.32 -2.77 0.94
N ARG A 148 24.88 -3.67 1.80
CA ARG A 148 23.57 -3.63 2.46
C ARG A 148 23.27 -2.30 3.17
N SER A 149 24.30 -1.63 3.69
CA SER A 149 24.13 -0.33 4.35
C SER A 149 23.65 0.73 3.34
N ARG A 150 24.22 0.74 2.12
CA ARG A 150 23.80 1.67 1.07
C ARG A 150 22.35 1.47 0.64
N PHE A 151 21.91 0.22 0.47
CA PHE A 151 20.51 -0.06 0.14
C PHE A 151 19.55 0.37 1.24
N LYS A 152 19.92 0.13 2.51
CA LYS A 152 19.15 0.62 3.66
C LYS A 152 19.05 2.14 3.67
N ASP A 153 20.16 2.83 3.45
CA ASP A 153 20.19 4.31 3.44
C ASP A 153 19.33 4.84 2.28
N TYR A 154 19.38 4.20 1.12
CA TYR A 154 18.55 4.51 -0.04
C TYR A 154 17.05 4.39 0.27
N VAL A 155 16.60 3.26 0.86
CA VAL A 155 15.20 3.07 1.28
C VAL A 155 14.76 4.15 2.27
N LEU A 156 15.65 4.54 3.20
CA LEU A 156 15.35 5.58 4.16
C LEU A 156 15.36 6.99 3.57
N GLU A 157 16.15 7.23 2.53
CA GLU A 157 16.16 8.48 1.79
C GLU A 157 14.83 8.68 1.05
N VAL A 158 14.31 7.67 0.36
CA VAL A 158 12.97 7.70 -0.25
C VAL A 158 11.88 8.04 0.76
N LEU A 159 11.94 7.48 1.98
CA LEU A 159 11.00 7.80 3.05
C LEU A 159 11.15 9.22 3.59
N LYS A 160 12.37 9.74 3.69
CA LYS A 160 12.65 11.09 4.19
C LYS A 160 12.18 12.14 3.19
N ASP A 161 12.44 11.93 1.91
CA ASP A 161 12.05 12.82 0.84
C ASP A 161 10.53 13.06 0.80
N GLY A 162 9.73 12.02 1.13
CA GLY A 162 8.28 12.12 1.30
C GLY A 162 7.81 12.57 2.69
N ASN A 163 8.71 12.85 3.63
CA ASN A 163 8.37 13.12 5.05
C ASN A 163 7.58 11.97 5.71
N PHE A 164 7.81 10.72 5.29
CA PHE A 164 7.13 9.54 5.84
C PHE A 164 7.88 8.88 6.98
N SER A 165 9.17 9.17 7.20
CA SER A 165 10.04 8.46 8.17
C SER A 165 9.47 8.38 9.58
N ASP A 166 8.88 9.48 10.07
CA ASP A 166 8.36 9.59 11.45
C ASP A 166 6.85 9.33 11.54
N ARG A 167 6.20 9.17 10.41
CA ARG A 167 4.76 8.87 10.37
C ARG A 167 4.51 7.39 10.71
N ARG A 168 3.34 7.12 11.28
CA ARG A 168 2.88 5.77 11.64
C ARG A 168 1.79 5.32 10.68
N SER A 169 1.79 4.05 10.29
CA SER A 169 0.78 3.48 9.37
C SER A 169 -0.65 3.70 9.85
N SER A 170 -0.87 3.67 11.17
CA SER A 170 -2.18 3.92 11.78
C SER A 170 -2.71 5.35 11.57
N LYS A 171 -1.86 6.29 11.20
CA LYS A 171 -2.21 7.72 11.01
C LYS A 171 -2.26 8.15 9.55
N LEU A 172 -1.84 7.28 8.64
CA LEU A 172 -1.81 7.57 7.21
C LEU A 172 -3.20 7.47 6.59
N ALA A 173 -3.56 8.44 5.77
CA ALA A 173 -4.73 8.38 4.90
C ALA A 173 -4.43 7.48 3.67
N GLN A 174 -5.43 7.19 2.87
CA GLN A 174 -5.28 6.35 1.69
C GLN A 174 -4.37 7.01 0.64
N GLU A 175 -4.50 8.31 0.47
CA GLU A 175 -3.71 9.14 -0.43
C GLU A 175 -2.22 9.09 -0.06
N ASP A 176 -1.89 9.11 1.22
CA ASP A 176 -0.52 8.97 1.72
C ASP A 176 0.11 7.63 1.31
N PHE A 177 -0.67 6.52 1.35
CA PHE A 177 -0.17 5.21 0.90
C PHE A 177 0.03 5.16 -0.61
N LEU A 178 -0.83 5.82 -1.40
CA LEU A 178 -0.67 5.92 -2.86
C LEU A 178 0.57 6.72 -3.22
N GLU A 179 0.78 7.86 -2.58
CA GLU A 179 1.99 8.67 -2.75
C GLU A 179 3.25 7.88 -2.38
N LEU A 180 3.20 7.17 -1.24
CA LEU A 180 4.31 6.34 -0.78
C LEU A 180 4.64 5.24 -1.79
N LEU A 181 3.61 4.56 -2.35
CA LEU A 181 3.79 3.56 -3.39
C LEU A 181 4.41 4.15 -4.66
N ALA A 182 3.92 5.30 -5.12
CA ALA A 182 4.45 5.99 -6.30
C ALA A 182 5.93 6.35 -6.13
N ARG A 183 6.33 6.87 -4.95
CA ARG A 183 7.72 7.20 -4.63
C ARG A 183 8.63 5.97 -4.65
N PHE A 184 8.21 4.85 -4.06
CA PHE A 184 8.98 3.62 -4.09
C PHE A 184 9.09 3.05 -5.51
N ASN A 185 8.01 3.06 -6.29
CA ASN A 185 8.04 2.60 -7.67
C ASN A 185 8.95 3.47 -8.55
N ALA A 186 8.93 4.80 -8.39
CA ALA A 186 9.84 5.72 -9.07
C ALA A 186 11.31 5.45 -8.69
N ALA A 187 11.57 5.05 -7.45
CA ALA A 187 12.89 4.58 -7.01
C ALA A 187 13.25 3.17 -7.49
N GLY A 188 12.37 2.48 -8.23
CA GLY A 188 12.57 1.10 -8.69
C GLY A 188 12.35 0.03 -7.62
N ILE A 189 11.82 0.40 -6.45
CA ILE A 189 11.58 -0.53 -5.34
C ILE A 189 10.14 -1.05 -5.42
N HIS A 190 9.99 -2.36 -5.61
CA HIS A 190 8.72 -3.04 -5.81
C HIS A 190 8.37 -3.98 -4.64
N PHE A 191 7.06 -4.19 -4.41
CA PHE A 191 6.49 -4.93 -3.26
C PHE A 191 5.84 -6.27 -3.66
N LYS A 192 6.30 -6.89 -4.71
CA LYS A 192 5.77 -8.19 -5.20
C LYS A 192 6.20 -9.36 -4.33
#